data_aae7921d74d56543a967c6f0f0325dda
#
_entry.id   aae7921d74d56543a967c6f0f0325dda
#
_cell.length_a   1.000
_cell.length_b   1.000
_cell.length_c   1.000
_cell.angle_alpha   90.00
_cell.angle_beta   90.00
_cell.angle_gamma   90.00
#
_symmetry.space_group_name_H-M   'P 1'
#
loop_
_entity.id
_entity.type
_entity.pdbx_description
1 polymer ?
#
loop_
_entity_poly.entity_id
_entity_poly.type
_entity_poly.pdbx_seq_one_letter_code
_entity_poly.pdbx_strand_id
1 'polypeptide(L)'
;FAEYTHKLEKATREQKYIKRVEKVIIIDSIVVSKAHFLQAYNIGKESGSIGTTQQFVRESKATEGTAYRTEMRDKIYYSDIDENGQLQLYMRYKMLDDWSRPAPLNGMPAGDNNYPFMLSDGITMYFANNSLDGLGGYDIYITRFNSATDRYLLPENVGMPFNSESNDYMMAIDEVNGLGWFATDRNLPDSLVCIYTFIPNEEKHYYNYASDNRRDIVNAAHIHSIAATQTDAEAVRKAEHTLFMLSLQTPLDKDE
;
A
#
# COMPACT_ATOMS: atom_id res chain seq x y z
N PHE A 1 -1.36 6.55 34.64
CA PHE A 1 0.03 6.74 34.20
C PHE A 1 0.23 6.13 32.79
N ALA A 2 -0.10 4.88 32.58
CA ALA A 2 0.04 4.19 31.28
C ALA A 2 -0.69 4.92 30.11
N GLU A 3 -1.90 5.42 30.34
CA GLU A 3 -2.67 6.15 29.34
C GLU A 3 -1.98 7.48 28.91
N TYR A 4 -1.40 8.20 29.85
CA TYR A 4 -0.65 9.43 29.54
C TYR A 4 0.65 9.14 28.78
N THR A 5 1.35 8.07 29.14
CA THR A 5 2.55 7.63 28.44
C THR A 5 2.22 7.27 27.00
N HIS A 6 1.17 6.48 26.78
CA HIS A 6 0.73 6.10 25.43
C HIS A 6 0.33 7.33 24.57
N LYS A 7 -0.42 8.28 25.14
CA LYS A 7 -0.80 9.52 24.45
C LYS A 7 0.43 10.36 24.08
N LEU A 8 1.44 10.41 24.97
CA LEU A 8 2.67 11.16 24.72
C LEU A 8 3.51 10.51 23.60
N GLU A 9 3.66 9.18 23.63
CA GLU A 9 4.36 8.43 22.60
C GLU A 9 3.68 8.58 21.22
N LYS A 10 2.34 8.51 21.19
CA LYS A 10 1.54 8.73 19.99
C LYS A 10 1.77 10.14 19.43
N ALA A 11 1.64 11.18 20.25
CA ALA A 11 1.86 12.57 19.85
C ALA A 11 3.30 12.81 19.37
N THR A 12 4.29 12.14 19.98
CA THR A 12 5.69 12.26 19.58
C THR A 12 5.93 11.62 18.20
N ARG A 13 5.31 10.46 17.95
CA ARG A 13 5.37 9.81 16.62
C ARG A 13 4.72 10.67 15.56
N GLU A 14 3.48 11.12 15.78
CA GLU A 14 2.78 12.01 14.86
C GLU A 14 3.60 13.27 14.56
N GLN A 15 4.21 13.89 15.59
CA GLN A 15 5.07 15.07 15.42
C GLN A 15 6.31 14.81 14.56
N LYS A 16 6.83 13.58 14.54
CA LYS A 16 7.93 13.17 13.66
C LYS A 16 7.47 13.12 12.20
N TYR A 17 6.31 12.52 11.94
CA TYR A 17 5.81 12.32 10.58
C TYR A 17 5.20 13.58 9.98
N ILE A 18 4.54 14.44 10.76
CA ILE A 18 3.97 15.71 10.30
C ILE A 18 5.03 16.68 9.74
N LYS A 19 6.29 16.49 10.09
CA LYS A 19 7.42 17.27 9.53
C LYS A 19 7.84 16.84 8.13
N ARG A 20 7.35 15.69 7.65
CA ARG A 20 7.69 15.10 6.35
C ARG A 20 6.44 14.64 5.59
N VAL A 21 5.44 15.51 5.53
CA VAL A 21 4.22 15.24 4.76
C VAL A 21 4.53 15.39 3.27
N GLU A 22 4.29 14.34 2.51
CA GLU A 22 4.46 14.35 1.05
C GLU A 22 3.33 15.15 0.38
N LYS A 23 3.68 15.98 -0.61
CA LYS A 23 2.71 16.69 -1.46
C LYS A 23 2.18 15.70 -2.50
N VAL A 24 0.96 15.25 -2.33
CA VAL A 24 0.32 14.25 -3.18
C VAL A 24 -0.97 14.83 -3.74
N ILE A 25 -1.22 14.64 -5.04
CA ILE A 25 -2.50 14.99 -5.67
C ILE A 25 -3.41 13.77 -5.59
N ILE A 26 -4.45 13.87 -4.76
CA ILE A 26 -5.49 12.85 -4.66
C ILE A 26 -6.61 13.22 -5.62
N ILE A 27 -7.02 12.28 -6.47
CA ILE A 27 -8.02 12.52 -7.53
C ILE A 27 -9.40 12.00 -7.15
N ASP A 28 -9.47 10.91 -6.38
CA ASP A 28 -10.74 10.28 -6.02
C ASP A 28 -10.61 9.47 -4.72
N SER A 29 -11.75 9.12 -4.15
CA SER A 29 -11.84 8.16 -3.04
C SER A 29 -13.15 7.40 -3.06
N ILE A 30 -13.10 6.14 -2.66
CA ILE A 30 -14.27 5.28 -2.53
C ILE A 30 -14.25 4.56 -1.18
N VAL A 31 -15.39 4.55 -0.50
CA VAL A 31 -15.59 3.79 0.74
C VAL A 31 -16.29 2.48 0.41
N VAL A 32 -15.67 1.38 0.82
CA VAL A 32 -16.13 0.02 0.53
C VAL A 32 -16.07 -0.88 1.77
N SER A 33 -16.70 -2.04 1.70
CA SER A 33 -16.57 -3.06 2.74
C SER A 33 -15.14 -3.54 2.86
N LYS A 34 -14.61 -3.62 4.08
CA LYS A 34 -13.27 -4.13 4.38
C LYS A 34 -13.06 -5.57 3.90
N ALA A 35 -14.11 -6.38 3.90
CA ALA A 35 -14.03 -7.77 3.44
C ALA A 35 -13.75 -7.91 1.93
N HIS A 36 -14.01 -6.87 1.13
CA HIS A 36 -13.94 -6.96 -0.34
C HIS A 36 -13.16 -5.81 -0.98
N PHE A 37 -12.45 -5.00 -0.19
CA PHE A 37 -11.84 -3.77 -0.70
C PHE A 37 -10.79 -3.99 -1.81
N LEU A 38 -10.09 -5.13 -1.83
CA LEU A 38 -9.14 -5.45 -2.89
C LEU A 38 -9.79 -5.51 -4.29
N GLN A 39 -11.09 -5.80 -4.36
CA GLN A 39 -11.82 -5.85 -5.62
C GLN A 39 -12.11 -4.46 -6.21
N ALA A 40 -11.97 -3.42 -5.42
CA ALA A 40 -12.22 -2.03 -5.83
C ALA A 40 -10.98 -1.33 -6.41
N TYR A 41 -9.84 -2.01 -6.45
CA TYR A 41 -8.63 -1.50 -7.11
C TYR A 41 -8.75 -1.67 -8.62
N ASN A 42 -8.74 -0.58 -9.35
CA ASN A 42 -8.81 -0.55 -10.81
C ASN A 42 -7.42 -0.44 -11.44
N ILE A 43 -6.49 -1.32 -11.06
CA ILE A 43 -5.16 -1.35 -11.68
C ILE A 43 -5.25 -1.94 -13.09
N GLY A 44 -4.50 -1.35 -14.04
CA GLY A 44 -4.38 -1.89 -15.38
C GLY A 44 -3.75 -3.29 -15.37
N LYS A 45 -4.15 -4.13 -16.32
CA LYS A 45 -3.63 -5.50 -16.44
C LYS A 45 -2.11 -5.55 -16.66
N GLU A 46 -1.55 -4.46 -17.20
CA GLU A 46 -0.12 -4.25 -17.41
C GLU A 46 0.65 -4.05 -16.09
N SER A 47 -0.05 -3.78 -14.99
CA SER A 47 0.52 -3.63 -13.65
C SER A 47 0.27 -4.85 -12.75
N GLY A 48 -0.18 -5.96 -13.33
CA GLY A 48 -0.41 -7.22 -12.63
C GLY A 48 -1.81 -7.35 -12.03
N SER A 49 -1.94 -8.15 -10.98
CA SER A 49 -3.22 -8.39 -10.32
C SER A 49 -3.05 -8.59 -8.81
N ILE A 50 -4.01 -8.11 -8.04
CA ILE A 50 -4.07 -8.25 -6.58
C ILE A 50 -5.31 -9.04 -6.16
N GLY A 51 -5.23 -9.68 -5.01
CA GLY A 51 -6.35 -10.42 -4.44
C GLY A 51 -5.99 -11.04 -3.10
N THR A 52 -6.84 -11.94 -2.61
CA THR A 52 -6.51 -12.71 -1.41
C THR A 52 -5.46 -13.76 -1.74
N THR A 53 -4.66 -14.15 -0.75
CA THR A 53 -3.68 -15.23 -0.95
C THR A 53 -4.34 -16.50 -1.49
N GLN A 54 -5.49 -16.89 -0.97
CA GLN A 54 -6.19 -18.11 -1.36
C GLN A 54 -6.68 -18.11 -2.82
N GLN A 55 -6.88 -16.93 -3.44
CA GLN A 55 -7.21 -16.83 -4.88
C GLN A 55 -6.03 -17.23 -5.78
N PHE A 56 -4.80 -17.03 -5.33
CA PHE A 56 -3.58 -17.33 -6.10
C PHE A 56 -2.84 -18.58 -5.59
N VAL A 57 -2.92 -18.87 -4.30
CA VAL A 57 -2.25 -19.98 -3.61
C VAL A 57 -3.30 -20.75 -2.81
N ARG A 58 -3.95 -21.70 -3.46
CA ARG A 58 -5.12 -22.43 -2.93
C ARG A 58 -4.84 -23.18 -1.62
N GLU A 59 -3.61 -23.65 -1.44
CA GLU A 59 -3.16 -24.39 -0.25
C GLU A 59 -2.84 -23.49 0.96
N SER A 60 -2.86 -22.16 0.79
CA SER A 60 -2.61 -21.22 1.88
C SER A 60 -3.65 -21.33 3.00
N LYS A 61 -3.18 -21.20 4.23
CA LYS A 61 -4.01 -21.16 5.45
C LYS A 61 -4.33 -19.74 5.90
N ALA A 62 -3.70 -18.73 5.29
CA ALA A 62 -3.90 -17.33 5.64
C ALA A 62 -5.26 -16.84 5.15
N THR A 63 -6.23 -16.70 6.05
CA THR A 63 -7.57 -16.16 5.74
C THR A 63 -7.55 -14.66 5.46
N GLU A 64 -6.59 -13.94 6.04
CA GLU A 64 -6.40 -12.49 5.88
C GLU A 64 -5.21 -12.13 4.99
N GLY A 65 -4.53 -13.15 4.45
CA GLY A 65 -3.39 -12.97 3.56
C GLY A 65 -3.82 -12.39 2.22
N THR A 66 -2.95 -11.53 1.68
CA THR A 66 -3.13 -10.92 0.36
C THR A 66 -1.98 -11.26 -0.57
N ALA A 67 -2.21 -11.16 -1.85
CA ALA A 67 -1.25 -11.51 -2.87
C ALA A 67 -1.25 -10.51 -4.03
N TYR A 68 -0.09 -10.35 -4.62
CA TYR A 68 0.16 -9.67 -5.88
C TYR A 68 0.80 -10.65 -6.87
N ARG A 69 0.25 -10.73 -8.07
CA ARG A 69 0.80 -11.50 -9.18
C ARG A 69 1.24 -10.54 -10.28
N THR A 70 2.47 -10.71 -10.76
CA THR A 70 3.06 -9.91 -11.84
C THR A 70 2.21 -9.96 -13.12
N GLU A 71 2.36 -8.95 -13.97
CA GLU A 71 1.69 -8.84 -15.28
C GLU A 71 2.00 -10.02 -16.20
N MET A 72 3.23 -10.53 -16.16
CA MET A 72 3.65 -11.74 -16.89
C MET A 72 3.11 -13.03 -16.29
N ARG A 73 2.45 -12.96 -15.13
CA ARG A 73 1.91 -14.10 -14.38
C ARG A 73 2.97 -15.17 -14.05
N ASP A 74 4.22 -14.75 -13.95
CA ASP A 74 5.38 -15.62 -13.69
C ASP A 74 5.84 -15.61 -12.23
N LYS A 75 5.38 -14.64 -11.43
CA LYS A 75 5.68 -14.53 -9.99
C LYS A 75 4.44 -14.14 -9.19
N ILE A 76 4.36 -14.69 -7.99
CA ILE A 76 3.36 -14.33 -6.98
C ILE A 76 4.12 -13.95 -5.71
N TYR A 77 3.86 -12.74 -5.22
CA TYR A 77 4.26 -12.28 -3.90
C TYR A 77 3.02 -12.33 -3.01
N TYR A 78 3.10 -12.96 -1.86
CA TYR A 78 1.92 -13.18 -1.04
C TYR A 78 2.26 -13.29 0.44
N SER A 79 1.27 -13.05 1.27
CA SER A 79 1.36 -13.21 2.71
C SER A 79 0.76 -14.56 3.12
N ASP A 80 1.49 -15.32 3.92
CA ASP A 80 1.02 -16.57 4.50
C ASP A 80 1.45 -16.68 5.96
N ILE A 81 0.82 -17.61 6.70
CA ILE A 81 1.09 -17.82 8.12
C ILE A 81 2.36 -18.66 8.27
N ASP A 82 3.31 -18.14 9.04
CA ASP A 82 4.52 -18.85 9.43
C ASP A 82 4.28 -19.86 10.57
N GLU A 83 5.30 -20.53 11.02
CA GLU A 83 5.26 -21.50 12.13
C GLU A 83 4.88 -20.89 13.48
N ASN A 84 5.00 -19.56 13.64
CA ASN A 84 4.63 -18.81 14.84
C ASN A 84 3.20 -18.25 14.78
N GLY A 85 2.48 -18.47 13.68
CA GLY A 85 1.14 -17.96 13.46
C GLY A 85 1.10 -16.49 13.00
N GLN A 86 2.23 -15.92 12.56
CA GLN A 86 2.34 -14.57 12.05
C GLN A 86 2.30 -14.55 10.52
N LEU A 87 1.70 -13.49 9.95
CA LEU A 87 1.73 -13.28 8.50
C LEU A 87 3.13 -12.84 8.06
N GLN A 88 3.72 -13.62 7.16
CA GLN A 88 5.03 -13.32 6.56
C GLN A 88 4.93 -13.32 5.04
N LEU A 89 5.84 -12.60 4.38
CA LEU A 89 5.84 -12.49 2.93
C LEU A 89 6.67 -13.62 2.30
N TYR A 90 6.07 -14.21 1.28
CA TYR A 90 6.65 -15.28 0.46
C TYR A 90 6.58 -14.91 -1.02
N MET A 91 7.38 -15.59 -1.81
CA MET A 91 7.35 -15.52 -3.26
C MET A 91 7.34 -16.92 -3.85
N ARG A 92 6.63 -17.09 -4.97
CA ARG A 92 6.70 -18.24 -5.87
C ARG A 92 6.92 -17.76 -7.29
N TYR A 93 7.62 -18.51 -8.07
CA TYR A 93 7.78 -18.29 -9.51
C TYR A 93 7.23 -19.47 -10.30
N LYS A 94 6.74 -19.20 -11.50
CA LYS A 94 6.17 -20.19 -12.39
C LYS A 94 7.31 -20.99 -13.02
N MET A 95 7.17 -22.33 -12.95
CA MET A 95 7.99 -23.29 -13.69
C MET A 95 7.22 -23.79 -14.91
N LEU A 96 7.78 -24.71 -15.67
CA LEU A 96 7.14 -25.22 -16.89
C LEU A 96 5.72 -25.76 -16.64
N ASP A 97 5.55 -26.61 -15.63
CA ASP A 97 4.30 -27.32 -15.36
C ASP A 97 3.66 -26.96 -14.00
N ASP A 98 4.36 -26.18 -13.14
CA ASP A 98 3.89 -25.91 -11.78
C ASP A 98 4.51 -24.61 -11.23
N TRP A 99 4.20 -24.30 -9.99
CA TRP A 99 4.82 -23.22 -9.21
C TRP A 99 5.97 -23.74 -8.36
N SER A 100 7.00 -22.92 -8.14
CA SER A 100 8.08 -23.22 -7.22
C SER A 100 7.54 -23.45 -5.80
N ARG A 101 8.35 -24.06 -4.94
CA ARG A 101 8.07 -24.05 -3.49
C ARG A 101 8.05 -22.60 -3.00
N PRO A 102 7.24 -22.30 -1.93
CA PRO A 102 7.29 -21.02 -1.26
C PRO A 102 8.71 -20.65 -0.82
N ALA A 103 9.15 -19.45 -1.17
CA ALA A 103 10.42 -18.89 -0.70
C ALA A 103 10.11 -17.68 0.19
N PRO A 104 10.51 -17.66 1.47
CA PRO A 104 10.30 -16.51 2.34
C PRO A 104 11.12 -15.31 1.84
N LEU A 105 10.57 -14.11 1.97
CA LEU A 105 11.30 -12.89 1.64
C LEU A 105 12.20 -12.49 2.81
N ASN A 106 13.51 -12.61 2.60
CA ASN A 106 14.50 -12.32 3.63
C ASN A 106 14.63 -10.81 3.88
N GLY A 107 14.68 -10.39 5.15
CA GLY A 107 14.87 -9.00 5.53
C GLY A 107 13.58 -8.27 5.92
N MET A 108 12.45 -8.96 5.92
CA MET A 108 11.20 -8.37 6.40
C MET A 108 11.26 -8.09 7.91
N PRO A 109 10.59 -7.03 8.38
CA PRO A 109 10.55 -6.68 9.81
C PRO A 109 9.74 -7.70 10.61
N ALA A 110 9.89 -7.66 11.94
CA ALA A 110 9.02 -8.39 12.86
C ALA A 110 7.57 -7.90 12.76
N GLY A 111 6.63 -8.70 13.28
CA GLY A 111 5.19 -8.45 13.19
C GLY A 111 4.57 -9.08 11.95
N ASP A 112 3.30 -8.79 11.73
CA ASP A 112 2.60 -9.26 10.54
C ASP A 112 2.97 -8.41 9.33
N ASN A 113 3.38 -9.08 8.25
CA ASN A 113 3.70 -8.48 6.97
C ASN A 113 2.64 -8.92 5.95
N ASN A 114 1.92 -7.95 5.37
CA ASN A 114 0.81 -8.22 4.46
C ASN A 114 0.78 -7.20 3.32
N TYR A 115 -0.12 -7.35 2.37
CA TYR A 115 -0.37 -6.41 1.28
C TYR A 115 0.85 -6.13 0.39
N PRO A 116 1.55 -7.17 -0.12
CA PRO A 116 2.70 -6.96 -0.99
C PRO A 116 2.28 -6.43 -2.35
N PHE A 117 3.04 -5.45 -2.86
CA PHE A 117 2.95 -4.95 -4.23
C PHE A 117 4.35 -4.67 -4.77
N MET A 118 4.72 -5.33 -5.86
CA MET A 118 6.03 -5.16 -6.51
C MET A 118 5.91 -4.21 -7.70
N LEU A 119 6.79 -3.22 -7.78
CA LEU A 119 6.89 -2.35 -8.95
C LEU A 119 7.43 -3.11 -10.17
N SER A 120 7.28 -2.51 -11.35
CA SER A 120 7.73 -3.09 -12.62
C SER A 120 9.24 -3.29 -12.70
N ASP A 121 10.02 -2.59 -11.86
CA ASP A 121 11.47 -2.78 -11.74
C ASP A 121 11.86 -4.15 -11.16
N GLY A 122 10.90 -4.89 -10.57
CA GLY A 122 11.11 -6.17 -9.93
C GLY A 122 12.01 -6.13 -8.69
N ILE A 123 12.28 -4.95 -8.15
CA ILE A 123 13.20 -4.68 -7.05
C ILE A 123 12.49 -3.95 -5.91
N THR A 124 11.67 -2.95 -6.23
CA THR A 124 10.99 -2.10 -5.26
C THR A 124 9.64 -2.69 -4.89
N MET A 125 9.42 -2.91 -3.59
CA MET A 125 8.18 -3.49 -3.04
C MET A 125 7.56 -2.55 -2.02
N TYR A 126 6.24 -2.36 -2.14
CA TYR A 126 5.39 -1.86 -1.07
C TYR A 126 4.75 -3.03 -0.32
N PHE A 127 4.58 -2.89 0.97
CA PHE A 127 3.85 -3.83 1.82
C PHE A 127 3.37 -3.11 3.09
N ALA A 128 2.45 -3.71 3.82
CA ALA A 128 2.04 -3.18 5.12
C ALA A 128 2.56 -4.08 6.26
N ASN A 129 2.92 -3.43 7.36
CA ASN A 129 3.42 -4.08 8.56
C ASN A 129 2.80 -3.42 9.81
N ASN A 130 2.50 -4.22 10.83
CA ASN A 130 1.92 -3.78 12.09
C ASN A 130 2.96 -3.62 13.22
N SER A 131 4.20 -3.29 12.88
CA SER A 131 5.27 -3.11 13.88
C SER A 131 5.00 -1.90 14.78
N LEU A 132 5.58 -1.93 15.99
CA LEU A 132 5.43 -0.85 16.98
C LEU A 132 6.04 0.48 16.56
N ASP A 133 6.92 0.50 15.55
CA ASP A 133 7.59 1.71 15.06
C ASP A 133 6.75 2.52 14.05
N GLY A 134 5.57 2.04 13.70
CA GLY A 134 4.61 2.71 12.82
C GLY A 134 3.84 3.85 13.50
N LEU A 135 2.96 4.48 12.73
CA LEU A 135 2.03 5.51 13.20
C LEU A 135 0.79 4.89 13.86
N GLY A 136 0.25 3.84 13.24
CA GLY A 136 -0.99 3.19 13.63
C GLY A 136 -0.87 1.69 13.85
N GLY A 137 -1.85 0.96 13.36
CA GLY A 137 -1.86 -0.50 13.32
C GLY A 137 -0.98 -1.01 12.18
N TYR A 138 -1.57 -1.35 11.05
CA TYR A 138 -0.81 -1.53 9.82
C TYR A 138 -0.39 -0.18 9.25
N ASP A 139 0.90 -0.03 8.94
CA ASP A 139 1.45 1.06 8.17
C ASP A 139 2.07 0.54 6.87
N ILE A 140 2.05 1.35 5.83
CA ILE A 140 2.66 1.04 4.53
C ILE A 140 4.16 1.36 4.59
N TYR A 141 4.94 0.42 4.10
CA TYR A 141 6.40 0.51 3.99
C TYR A 141 6.84 0.28 2.54
N ILE A 142 8.00 0.82 2.21
CA ILE A 142 8.70 0.57 0.95
C ILE A 142 10.05 -0.06 1.25
N THR A 143 10.45 -1.05 0.46
CA THR A 143 11.77 -1.68 0.54
C THR A 143 12.29 -2.01 -0.84
N ARG A 144 13.55 -2.39 -0.93
CA ARG A 144 14.22 -2.76 -2.19
C ARG A 144 15.00 -4.06 -2.01
N PHE A 145 14.88 -4.94 -2.98
CA PHE A 145 15.66 -6.18 -3.02
C PHE A 145 17.12 -5.90 -3.36
N ASN A 146 18.03 -6.47 -2.57
CA ASN A 146 19.47 -6.43 -2.82
C ASN A 146 19.94 -7.81 -3.27
N SER A 147 20.18 -7.97 -4.56
CA SER A 147 20.61 -9.23 -5.17
C SER A 147 22.00 -9.71 -4.71
N ALA A 148 22.85 -8.80 -4.24
CA ALA A 148 24.18 -9.19 -3.73
C ALA A 148 24.11 -9.91 -2.38
N THR A 149 23.06 -9.66 -1.58
CA THR A 149 22.87 -10.25 -0.25
C THR A 149 21.66 -11.20 -0.18
N ASP A 150 20.92 -11.34 -1.27
CA ASP A 150 19.65 -12.08 -1.36
C ASP A 150 18.66 -11.68 -0.26
N ARG A 151 18.56 -10.38 0.01
CA ARG A 151 17.70 -9.83 1.07
C ARG A 151 17.09 -8.50 0.64
N TYR A 152 15.93 -8.20 1.20
CA TYR A 152 15.37 -6.86 1.16
C TYR A 152 16.12 -5.94 2.13
N LEU A 153 16.29 -4.68 1.73
CA LEU A 153 16.87 -3.64 2.58
C LEU A 153 15.93 -3.30 3.74
N LEU A 154 16.45 -2.58 4.73
CA LEU A 154 15.62 -2.08 5.84
C LEU A 154 14.43 -1.28 5.28
N PRO A 155 13.19 -1.67 5.59
CA PRO A 155 12.02 -0.97 5.08
C PRO A 155 11.92 0.45 5.63
N GLU A 156 11.47 1.36 4.78
CA GLU A 156 11.17 2.75 5.14
C GLU A 156 9.66 2.94 5.21
N ASN A 157 9.17 3.52 6.32
CA ASN A 157 7.77 3.95 6.43
C ASN A 157 7.50 5.05 5.41
N VAL A 158 6.47 4.89 4.58
CA VAL A 158 6.17 5.88 3.50
C VAL A 158 5.72 7.24 4.05
N GLY A 159 5.25 7.28 5.30
CA GLY A 159 4.88 8.52 5.98
C GLY A 159 3.51 9.05 5.59
N MET A 160 3.24 10.30 6.02
CA MET A 160 1.99 10.98 5.70
C MET A 160 2.03 11.59 4.29
N PRO A 161 0.89 11.60 3.57
CA PRO A 161 -0.47 11.27 4.01
C PRO A 161 -0.86 9.79 3.93
N PHE A 162 -0.01 8.92 3.42
CA PHE A 162 -0.35 7.50 3.19
C PHE A 162 -0.60 6.76 4.49
N ASN A 163 0.27 6.95 5.48
CA ASN A 163 0.12 6.36 6.80
C ASN A 163 -0.55 7.33 7.79
N SER A 164 -1.30 6.75 8.73
CA SER A 164 -2.10 7.45 9.73
C SER A 164 -2.04 6.74 11.08
N GLU A 165 -2.78 7.22 12.05
CA GLU A 165 -2.95 6.55 13.35
C GLU A 165 -3.87 5.32 13.31
N SER A 166 -4.48 5.06 12.17
CA SER A 166 -5.36 3.90 11.91
C SER A 166 -4.59 2.80 11.21
N ASN A 167 -5.27 1.86 10.55
CA ASN A 167 -4.62 0.91 9.69
C ASN A 167 -4.58 1.46 8.25
N ASP A 168 -3.41 1.40 7.67
CA ASP A 168 -3.15 1.76 6.29
C ASP A 168 -2.63 0.52 5.57
N TYR A 169 -3.31 0.16 4.47
CA TYR A 169 -3.20 -1.17 3.88
C TYR A 169 -2.46 -1.14 2.53
N MET A 170 -2.99 -1.86 1.59
CA MET A 170 -2.46 -2.06 0.25
C MET A 170 -2.14 -0.76 -0.48
N MET A 171 -0.88 -0.53 -0.84
CA MET A 171 -0.48 0.45 -1.83
C MET A 171 -0.22 -0.26 -3.16
N ALA A 172 -0.85 0.21 -4.22
CA ALA A 172 -0.64 -0.27 -5.59
C ALA A 172 -0.31 0.91 -6.49
N ILE A 173 0.68 0.75 -7.37
CA ILE A 173 1.13 1.78 -8.31
C ILE A 173 1.04 1.22 -9.72
N ASP A 174 0.18 1.80 -10.52
CA ASP A 174 0.09 1.53 -11.95
C ASP A 174 1.00 2.51 -12.70
N GLU A 175 2.25 2.11 -12.88
CA GLU A 175 3.30 2.94 -13.50
C GLU A 175 2.97 3.25 -14.96
N VAL A 176 2.25 2.36 -15.65
CA VAL A 176 1.86 2.54 -17.06
C VAL A 176 0.81 3.64 -17.19
N ASN A 177 -0.17 3.65 -16.31
CA ASN A 177 -1.27 4.60 -16.33
C ASN A 177 -1.02 5.84 -15.46
N GLY A 178 0.07 5.88 -14.69
CA GLY A 178 0.43 6.99 -13.81
C GLY A 178 -0.56 7.20 -12.67
N LEU A 179 -1.12 6.12 -12.13
CA LEU A 179 -2.08 6.15 -11.03
C LEU A 179 -1.59 5.30 -9.86
N GLY A 180 -1.93 5.71 -8.65
CA GLY A 180 -1.69 4.96 -7.43
C GLY A 180 -2.94 4.86 -6.58
N TRP A 181 -3.01 3.81 -5.78
CA TRP A 181 -4.08 3.56 -4.81
C TRP A 181 -3.47 3.19 -3.47
N PHE A 182 -4.09 3.62 -2.40
CA PHE A 182 -3.87 3.07 -1.08
C PHE A 182 -5.18 3.02 -0.29
N ALA A 183 -5.27 2.09 0.63
CA ALA A 183 -6.44 1.89 1.45
C ALA A 183 -6.16 2.24 2.92
N THR A 184 -7.17 2.75 3.61
CA THR A 184 -7.09 3.11 5.03
C THR A 184 -8.45 2.99 5.70
N ASP A 185 -8.48 2.64 6.97
CA ASP A 185 -9.71 2.67 7.78
C ASP A 185 -9.81 3.92 8.68
N ARG A 186 -8.95 4.95 8.43
CA ARG A 186 -8.98 6.21 9.18
C ARG A 186 -10.37 6.85 9.18
N ASN A 187 -10.84 7.23 10.36
CA ASN A 187 -12.13 7.90 10.56
C ASN A 187 -13.34 7.09 10.08
N LEU A 188 -13.22 5.76 9.95
CA LEU A 188 -14.28 4.87 9.50
C LEU A 188 -14.62 3.82 10.57
N PRO A 189 -15.83 3.24 10.53
CA PRO A 189 -16.15 2.03 11.28
C PRO A 189 -15.26 0.84 10.86
N ASP A 190 -15.03 -0.10 11.77
CA ASP A 190 -14.14 -1.27 11.57
C ASP A 190 -14.48 -2.13 10.33
N SER A 191 -15.72 -2.07 9.86
CA SER A 191 -16.20 -2.83 8.69
C SER A 191 -15.95 -2.15 7.35
N LEU A 192 -15.47 -0.91 7.35
CA LEU A 192 -15.28 -0.09 6.16
C LEU A 192 -13.82 0.31 5.96
N VAL A 193 -13.47 0.54 4.70
CA VAL A 193 -12.16 1.03 4.25
C VAL A 193 -12.37 2.07 3.17
N CYS A 194 -11.61 3.14 3.22
CA CYS A 194 -11.50 4.12 2.14
C CYS A 194 -10.30 3.80 1.27
N ILE A 195 -10.50 3.74 -0.03
CA ILE A 195 -9.43 3.66 -1.02
C ILE A 195 -9.30 5.04 -1.65
N TYR A 196 -8.13 5.62 -1.54
CA TYR A 196 -7.76 6.85 -2.23
C TYR A 196 -7.03 6.54 -3.52
N THR A 197 -7.39 7.22 -4.61
CA THR A 197 -6.66 7.21 -5.87
C THR A 197 -5.85 8.49 -6.00
N PHE A 198 -4.58 8.40 -6.37
CA PHE A 198 -3.67 9.53 -6.40
C PHE A 198 -2.74 9.48 -7.62
N ILE A 199 -2.08 10.61 -7.91
CA ILE A 199 -1.02 10.70 -8.91
C ILE A 199 0.32 10.45 -8.21
N PRO A 200 1.03 9.34 -8.51
CA PRO A 200 2.34 9.07 -7.94
C PRO A 200 3.36 10.14 -8.36
N ASN A 201 4.15 10.62 -7.42
CA ASN A 201 5.26 11.49 -7.71
C ASN A 201 6.46 10.69 -8.24
N GLU A 202 7.08 11.12 -9.33
CA GLU A 202 8.36 10.56 -9.80
C GLU A 202 9.48 10.80 -8.75
N GLU A 203 9.49 12.00 -8.18
CA GLU A 203 10.33 12.38 -7.06
C GLU A 203 9.47 12.86 -5.89
N LYS A 204 9.83 12.46 -4.67
CA LYS A 204 9.08 12.83 -3.47
C LYS A 204 9.24 14.32 -3.16
N HIS A 205 8.14 15.05 -3.15
CA HIS A 205 8.06 16.45 -2.76
C HIS A 205 7.38 16.58 -1.40
N TYR A 206 8.02 17.26 -0.47
CA TYR A 206 7.50 17.44 0.89
C TYR A 206 7.08 18.88 1.15
N TYR A 207 6.13 19.04 2.06
CA TYR A 207 5.88 20.34 2.66
C TYR A 207 7.10 20.79 3.47
N ASN A 208 7.44 22.08 3.37
CA ASN A 208 8.46 22.66 4.22
C ASN A 208 7.84 23.07 5.55
N TYR A 209 8.05 22.27 6.60
CA TYR A 209 7.48 22.50 7.91
C TYR A 209 7.85 23.86 8.54
N ALA A 210 8.97 24.48 8.14
CA ALA A 210 9.42 25.77 8.64
C ALA A 210 8.76 26.98 7.95
N SER A 211 8.39 26.85 6.66
CA SER A 211 7.90 27.96 5.83
C SER A 211 6.47 27.83 5.36
N ASP A 212 5.99 26.60 5.15
CA ASP A 212 4.63 26.37 4.64
C ASP A 212 3.61 26.55 5.77
N ASN A 213 2.37 26.87 5.37
CA ASN A 213 1.29 27.07 6.33
C ASN A 213 0.99 25.78 7.09
N ARG A 214 0.98 25.86 8.42
CA ARG A 214 0.71 24.71 9.31
C ARG A 214 -0.63 24.07 9.06
N ARG A 215 -1.65 24.85 8.77
CA ARG A 215 -2.99 24.34 8.49
C ARG A 215 -3.02 23.51 7.20
N ASP A 216 -2.29 23.94 6.17
CA ASP A 216 -2.21 23.20 4.91
C ASP A 216 -1.45 21.90 5.07
N ILE A 217 -0.37 21.90 5.86
CA ILE A 217 0.38 20.69 6.21
C ILE A 217 -0.52 19.68 6.94
N VAL A 218 -1.26 20.13 7.96
CA VAL A 218 -2.18 19.26 8.72
C VAL A 218 -3.32 18.74 7.84
N ASN A 219 -3.91 19.60 7.01
CA ASN A 219 -4.95 19.21 6.08
C ASN A 219 -4.47 18.16 5.08
N ALA A 220 -3.26 18.30 4.55
CA ALA A 220 -2.65 17.33 3.64
C ALA A 220 -2.32 16.01 4.36
N ALA A 221 -1.71 16.07 5.55
CA ALA A 221 -1.34 14.91 6.35
C ALA A 221 -2.52 13.99 6.65
N HIS A 222 -3.67 14.57 6.99
CA HIS A 222 -4.89 13.83 7.35
C HIS A 222 -5.92 13.72 6.23
N ILE A 223 -5.63 14.27 5.05
CA ILE A 223 -6.51 14.29 3.87
C ILE A 223 -7.92 14.83 4.24
N HIS A 224 -7.96 15.98 4.95
CA HIS A 224 -9.22 16.60 5.33
C HIS A 224 -10.04 17.09 4.12
N SER A 225 -9.38 17.32 2.98
CA SER A 225 -10.03 17.73 1.72
C SER A 225 -9.20 17.24 0.53
N ILE A 226 -9.81 16.40 -0.30
CA ILE A 226 -9.23 15.98 -1.59
C ILE A 226 -9.02 17.20 -2.49
N ALA A 227 -10.01 18.08 -2.58
CA ALA A 227 -9.93 19.29 -3.42
C ALA A 227 -8.74 20.20 -3.05
N ALA A 228 -8.34 20.23 -1.77
CA ALA A 228 -7.18 21.00 -1.34
C ALA A 228 -5.83 20.40 -1.81
N THR A 229 -5.79 19.13 -2.20
CA THR A 229 -4.60 18.49 -2.76
C THR A 229 -4.46 18.68 -4.27
N GLN A 230 -5.54 19.08 -4.95
CA GLN A 230 -5.64 19.17 -6.41
C GLN A 230 -5.05 20.50 -6.93
N THR A 231 -3.75 20.63 -6.79
CA THR A 231 -3.00 21.86 -7.13
C THR A 231 -2.70 22.02 -8.63
N ASP A 232 -2.86 20.96 -9.43
CA ASP A 232 -2.70 20.94 -10.88
C ASP A 232 -3.97 20.40 -11.55
N ALA A 233 -4.81 21.32 -12.04
CA ALA A 233 -6.10 20.98 -12.64
C ALA A 233 -5.98 20.21 -13.97
N GLU A 234 -4.86 20.32 -14.69
CA GLU A 234 -4.63 19.57 -15.93
C GLU A 234 -4.25 18.12 -15.61
N ALA A 235 -3.32 17.93 -14.68
CA ALA A 235 -2.94 16.61 -14.19
C ALA A 235 -4.14 15.86 -13.60
N VAL A 236 -4.98 16.53 -12.81
CA VAL A 236 -6.21 15.95 -12.25
C VAL A 236 -7.15 15.48 -13.34
N ARG A 237 -7.50 16.33 -14.33
CA ARG A 237 -8.40 15.94 -15.43
C ARG A 237 -7.86 14.75 -16.24
N LYS A 238 -6.55 14.74 -16.51
CA LYS A 238 -5.92 13.61 -17.20
C LYS A 238 -6.03 12.32 -16.40
N ALA A 239 -5.75 12.38 -15.11
CA ALA A 239 -5.82 11.24 -14.21
C ALA A 239 -7.26 10.71 -14.03
N GLU A 240 -8.24 11.60 -13.88
CA GLU A 240 -9.67 11.25 -13.82
C GLU A 240 -10.13 10.55 -15.12
N HIS A 241 -9.71 11.07 -16.28
CA HIS A 241 -10.00 10.43 -17.56
C HIS A 241 -9.38 9.02 -17.65
N THR A 242 -8.13 8.87 -17.22
CA THR A 242 -7.45 7.56 -17.20
C THR A 242 -8.17 6.59 -16.26
N LEU A 243 -8.53 7.03 -15.05
CA LEU A 243 -9.29 6.22 -14.09
C LEU A 243 -10.64 5.78 -14.66
N PHE A 244 -11.35 6.68 -15.34
CA PHE A 244 -12.60 6.35 -16.03
C PHE A 244 -12.38 5.29 -17.12
N MET A 245 -11.36 5.43 -17.95
CA MET A 245 -11.04 4.44 -18.99
C MET A 245 -10.70 3.07 -18.43
N LEU A 246 -9.97 3.01 -17.30
CA LEU A 246 -9.68 1.75 -16.60
C LEU A 246 -10.96 1.10 -16.05
N SER A 247 -11.91 1.90 -15.54
CA SER A 247 -13.18 1.38 -15.01
C SER A 247 -14.08 0.73 -16.08
N LEU A 248 -13.87 1.08 -17.35
CA LEU A 248 -14.59 0.48 -18.49
C LEU A 248 -13.95 -0.83 -18.97
N GLN A 249 -12.73 -1.14 -18.54
CA GLN A 249 -12.10 -2.41 -18.85
C GLN A 249 -12.80 -3.50 -18.03
N THR A 250 -13.35 -4.49 -18.70
CA THR A 250 -13.94 -5.65 -18.02
C THR A 250 -12.87 -6.28 -17.13
N PRO A 251 -13.15 -6.59 -15.86
CA PRO A 251 -12.21 -7.35 -15.04
C PRO A 251 -11.80 -8.60 -15.80
N LEU A 252 -10.49 -8.84 -15.93
CA LEU A 252 -10.00 -10.11 -16.43
C LEU A 252 -10.65 -11.22 -15.61
N ASP A 253 -11.24 -12.21 -16.31
CA ASP A 253 -11.82 -13.38 -15.69
C ASP A 253 -10.87 -13.89 -14.60
N LYS A 254 -11.40 -13.95 -13.37
CA LYS A 254 -10.64 -14.40 -12.20
C LYS A 254 -10.47 -15.92 -12.19
N ASP A 255 -10.92 -16.61 -13.28
CA ASP A 255 -10.96 -18.05 -13.43
C ASP A 255 -10.23 -18.48 -14.72
N GLU A 256 -8.91 -18.61 -14.64
CA GLU A 256 -8.14 -19.61 -15.39
C GLU A 256 -6.80 -19.89 -14.68
#